data_463c346b20ce9376f8d048e7b0fae37f
#
_entry.id   463c346b20ce9376f8d048e7b0fae37f
#
_cell.length_a   1.000
_cell.length_b   1.000
_cell.length_c   1.000
_cell.angle_alpha   90.00
_cell.angle_beta   90.00
_cell.angle_gamma   90.00
#
_symmetry.space_group_name_H-M   'P 1'
#
loop_
_entity.id
_entity.type
_entity.pdbx_description
1 polymer ?
#
loop_
_entity_poly.entity_id
_entity_poly.type
_entity_poly.pdbx_seq_one_letter_code
_entity_poly.pdbx_strand_id
1 'polypeptide(L)'
;LIFSSLTSVMPRSGGDYVFSSRILHPFLGWLESWTLVIASVLIIAFEVPLVLRNLQISARIIGIGAGGFHGANTWFTDATGTITGTPGFIASIIVLLLIAVVALLPTRTFHRVVTTLAGFGVACFIGMFVFGLLFTHRGSFIANLPRYTGGVTSAHIAQTGVKSGLIATSSSGFFSNIFSTTVFPLMLSVLLFQFIGFQYSAYIAGEVRGNVRRGVLIALCGALLIGVLANSVYVDAISSHFGFNTQVSWGGSYWGFNTSLTALPIGQPNSMPLLAVVANSSLWPLWFLISLGGVVFPFLLCPVYINFISRMQLAWSLDRQVPEWFGNVSERLRGPLNAIVATLVLTGIFLFFQSYKDLPTFLATTGHKLNLAGTAWFSIVMAILTWTLPGFNAILVRWRRPDLVRNAPFGKALPWIGLAWLVFPLWIYIFAVIKPIVNALKGGSALTYLETNGIIDAGIFYLIGIVIYFVMRYRAAKAGVDEKMLFTEIPPD
;
A
#
# COMPACT_ATOMS: atom_id res chain seq x y z
N LEU A 1 8.48 -7.78 16.48
CA LEU A 1 9.41 -7.79 17.63
C LEU A 1 10.38 -6.61 17.61
N ILE A 2 11.09 -6.32 16.49
CA ILE A 2 12.06 -5.20 16.39
C ILE A 2 11.37 -3.86 16.71
N PHE A 3 10.33 -3.51 15.97
CA PHE A 3 9.59 -2.26 16.17
C PHE A 3 9.05 -2.14 17.61
N SER A 4 8.41 -3.17 18.13
CA SER A 4 7.89 -3.16 19.50
C SER A 4 8.99 -2.96 20.55
N SER A 5 10.18 -3.53 20.34
CA SER A 5 11.32 -3.38 21.25
C SER A 5 11.91 -1.97 21.19
N LEU A 6 12.20 -1.47 19.99
CA LEU A 6 12.79 -0.15 19.81
C LEU A 6 11.82 0.97 20.17
N THR A 7 10.54 0.83 19.82
CA THR A 7 9.51 1.80 20.21
C THR A 7 9.32 1.89 21.74
N SER A 8 9.50 0.77 22.46
CA SER A 8 9.35 0.80 23.93
C SER A 8 10.45 1.56 24.66
N VAL A 9 11.62 1.70 24.06
CA VAL A 9 12.77 2.44 24.64
C VAL A 9 12.97 3.81 23.99
N MET A 10 12.36 4.02 22.84
CA MET A 10 12.31 5.30 22.13
C MET A 10 10.85 5.61 21.71
N PRO A 11 9.94 5.85 22.68
CA PRO A 11 8.50 6.03 22.40
C PRO A 11 8.21 7.42 21.81
N ARG A 12 8.62 7.66 20.57
CA ARG A 12 8.49 8.93 19.89
C ARG A 12 7.72 8.80 18.59
N SER A 13 7.11 9.89 18.19
CA SER A 13 6.58 10.07 16.85
C SER A 13 7.71 10.04 15.83
N GLY A 14 7.53 9.33 14.70
CA GLY A 14 8.52 9.20 13.64
C GLY A 14 9.13 7.80 13.47
N GLY A 15 8.80 6.85 14.36
CA GLY A 15 9.09 5.41 14.18
C GLY A 15 10.55 5.09 13.82
N ASP A 16 10.74 4.39 12.69
CA ASP A 16 12.05 3.94 12.19
C ASP A 16 13.02 5.08 11.87
N TYR A 17 12.55 6.26 11.47
CA TYR A 17 13.38 7.44 11.34
C TYR A 17 14.14 7.72 12.64
N VAL A 18 13.43 7.67 13.77
CA VAL A 18 14.04 7.91 15.09
C VAL A 18 15.06 6.82 15.41
N PHE A 19 14.74 5.56 15.11
CA PHE A 19 15.65 4.44 15.39
C PHE A 19 16.90 4.52 14.52
N SER A 20 16.73 4.64 13.22
CA SER A 20 17.83 4.64 12.25
C SER A 20 18.74 5.85 12.40
N SER A 21 18.18 7.03 12.68
CA SER A 21 18.98 8.25 12.86
C SER A 21 19.81 8.24 14.14
N ARG A 22 19.35 7.59 15.23
CA ARG A 22 20.02 7.54 16.53
C ARG A 22 20.90 6.30 16.72
N ILE A 23 20.62 5.20 16.00
CA ILE A 23 21.39 3.95 16.11
C ILE A 23 22.41 3.86 14.97
N LEU A 24 22.03 4.15 13.74
CA LEU A 24 22.90 4.01 12.57
C LEU A 24 23.58 5.32 12.20
N HIS A 25 22.87 6.20 11.55
CA HIS A 25 23.35 7.50 11.09
C HIS A 25 22.18 8.41 10.70
N PRO A 26 22.24 9.73 10.99
CA PRO A 26 21.17 10.67 10.63
C PRO A 26 20.78 10.64 9.16
N PHE A 27 21.77 10.55 8.27
CA PHE A 27 21.55 10.44 6.82
C PHE A 27 20.73 9.18 6.43
N LEU A 28 21.02 8.03 7.05
CA LEU A 28 20.29 6.79 6.77
C LEU A 28 18.84 6.88 7.26
N GLY A 29 18.63 7.40 8.47
CA GLY A 29 17.29 7.63 9.00
C GLY A 29 16.48 8.60 8.14
N TRP A 30 17.11 9.70 7.69
CA TRP A 30 16.50 10.62 6.76
C TRP A 30 16.09 9.93 5.44
N LEU A 31 17.04 9.24 4.79
CA LEU A 31 16.80 8.66 3.47
C LEU A 31 15.73 7.56 3.52
N GLU A 32 15.74 6.71 4.56
CA GLU A 32 14.72 5.72 4.85
C GLU A 32 13.33 6.35 4.95
N SER A 33 13.20 7.34 5.81
CA SER A 33 11.92 7.99 6.07
C SER A 33 11.43 8.84 4.90
N TRP A 34 12.34 9.51 4.18
CA TRP A 34 12.03 10.24 2.95
C TRP A 34 11.42 9.32 1.90
N THR A 35 12.07 8.22 1.61
CA THR A 35 11.60 7.27 0.60
C THR A 35 10.28 6.62 1.00
N LEU A 36 10.09 6.32 2.30
CA LEU A 36 8.82 5.81 2.81
C LEU A 36 7.69 6.84 2.69
N VAL A 37 7.96 8.12 2.97
CA VAL A 37 6.95 9.18 2.81
C VAL A 37 6.54 9.32 1.36
N ILE A 38 7.48 9.35 0.41
CA ILE A 38 7.16 9.42 -1.01
C ILE A 38 6.35 8.20 -1.46
N ALA A 39 6.77 6.99 -1.08
CA ALA A 39 6.01 5.77 -1.37
C ALA A 39 4.57 5.85 -0.80
N SER A 40 4.43 6.36 0.41
CA SER A 40 3.13 6.48 1.08
C SER A 40 2.21 7.52 0.44
N VAL A 41 2.76 8.65 -0.03
CA VAL A 41 1.99 9.63 -0.81
C VAL A 41 1.51 9.04 -2.12
N LEU A 42 2.35 8.25 -2.79
CA LEU A 42 1.96 7.54 -4.01
C LEU A 42 0.87 6.50 -3.73
N ILE A 43 0.95 5.80 -2.59
CA ILE A 43 -0.12 4.88 -2.15
C ILE A 43 -1.43 5.64 -1.95
N ILE A 44 -1.45 6.80 -1.32
CA ILE A 44 -2.66 7.61 -1.19
C ILE A 44 -3.20 7.98 -2.59
N ALA A 45 -2.35 8.40 -3.50
CA ALA A 45 -2.74 8.72 -4.87
C ALA A 45 -3.26 7.49 -5.65
N PHE A 46 -2.85 6.29 -5.28
CA PHE A 46 -3.38 5.03 -5.80
C PHE A 46 -4.74 4.67 -5.17
N GLU A 47 -4.89 4.83 -3.85
CA GLU A 47 -6.11 4.46 -3.12
C GLU A 47 -7.30 5.38 -3.45
N VAL A 48 -7.07 6.66 -3.73
CA VAL A 48 -8.13 7.60 -4.07
C VAL A 48 -8.96 7.13 -5.29
N PRO A 49 -8.38 6.79 -6.45
CA PRO A 49 -9.14 6.17 -7.55
C PRO A 49 -9.72 4.80 -7.21
N LEU A 50 -9.15 4.04 -6.27
CA LEU A 50 -9.75 2.77 -5.82
C LEU A 50 -11.07 2.99 -5.09
N VAL A 51 -11.23 4.08 -4.34
CA VAL A 51 -12.55 4.48 -3.77
C VAL A 51 -13.58 4.61 -4.88
N LEU A 52 -13.25 5.33 -5.96
CA LEU A 52 -14.15 5.52 -7.10
C LEU A 52 -14.46 4.21 -7.83
N ARG A 53 -13.47 3.35 -8.00
CA ARG A 53 -13.68 2.01 -8.60
C ARG A 53 -14.62 1.15 -7.77
N ASN A 54 -14.47 1.16 -6.45
CA ASN A 54 -15.38 0.41 -5.57
C ASN A 54 -16.80 1.01 -5.57
N LEU A 55 -16.95 2.33 -5.68
CA LEU A 55 -18.26 2.96 -5.93
C LEU A 55 -18.89 2.49 -7.25
N GLN A 56 -18.09 2.38 -8.31
CA GLN A 56 -18.53 1.84 -9.59
C GLN A 56 -18.99 0.37 -9.47
N ILE A 57 -18.27 -0.45 -8.68
CA ILE A 57 -18.69 -1.82 -8.40
C ILE A 57 -20.06 -1.84 -7.70
N SER A 58 -20.25 -0.99 -6.69
CA SER A 58 -21.52 -0.87 -5.98
C SER A 58 -22.67 -0.45 -6.92
N ALA A 59 -22.40 0.48 -7.85
CA ALA A 59 -23.37 0.88 -8.88
C ALA A 59 -23.71 -0.27 -9.85
N ARG A 60 -22.73 -1.10 -10.22
CA ARG A 60 -22.95 -2.29 -11.05
C ARG A 60 -23.80 -3.34 -10.34
N ILE A 61 -23.61 -3.53 -9.05
CA ILE A 61 -24.44 -4.44 -8.25
C ILE A 61 -25.91 -4.00 -8.28
N ILE A 62 -26.18 -2.70 -8.14
CA ILE A 62 -27.53 -2.14 -8.27
C ILE A 62 -28.07 -2.39 -9.69
N GLY A 63 -27.28 -2.12 -10.73
CA GLY A 63 -27.68 -2.34 -12.12
C GLY A 63 -28.05 -3.79 -12.42
N ILE A 64 -27.26 -4.75 -11.94
CA ILE A 64 -27.55 -6.19 -12.07
C ILE A 64 -28.85 -6.54 -11.33
N GLY A 65 -29.01 -6.06 -10.10
CA GLY A 65 -30.18 -6.34 -9.27
C GLY A 65 -31.49 -5.77 -9.82
N ALA A 66 -31.45 -4.58 -10.39
CA ALA A 66 -32.56 -3.92 -11.00
C ALA A 66 -32.92 -4.46 -12.43
N GLY A 67 -32.17 -5.43 -12.94
CA GLY A 67 -32.35 -6.00 -14.27
C GLY A 67 -31.95 -5.09 -15.43
N GLY A 68 -31.28 -3.97 -15.14
CA GLY A 68 -30.87 -2.94 -16.11
C GLY A 68 -29.36 -2.83 -16.28
N PHE A 69 -28.62 -3.93 -16.24
CA PHE A 69 -27.17 -3.90 -16.45
C PHE A 69 -26.83 -3.55 -17.91
N HIS A 70 -26.53 -2.30 -18.16
CA HIS A 70 -26.07 -1.79 -19.46
C HIS A 70 -24.58 -1.43 -19.49
N GLY A 71 -23.78 -2.01 -18.58
CA GLY A 71 -22.41 -1.59 -18.34
C GLY A 71 -22.39 -0.23 -17.65
N ALA A 72 -22.14 -0.18 -16.35
CA ALA A 72 -22.22 1.05 -15.58
C ALA A 72 -21.04 1.98 -15.91
N ASN A 73 -21.14 2.73 -17.00
CA ASN A 73 -20.29 3.89 -17.24
C ASN A 73 -20.76 5.00 -16.32
N THR A 74 -19.89 5.42 -15.43
CA THR A 74 -20.10 6.60 -14.58
C THR A 74 -19.51 7.82 -15.28
N TRP A 75 -19.93 9.03 -14.87
CA TRP A 75 -19.41 10.27 -15.45
C TRP A 75 -17.89 10.47 -15.29
N PHE A 76 -17.26 9.73 -14.35
CA PHE A 76 -15.82 9.80 -14.06
C PHE A 76 -15.03 8.65 -14.70
N THR A 77 -15.63 7.84 -15.54
CA THR A 77 -14.94 6.74 -16.25
C THR A 77 -15.04 6.93 -17.74
N ASP A 78 -14.02 6.45 -18.47
CA ASP A 78 -14.08 6.31 -19.92
C ASP A 78 -14.99 5.14 -20.35
N ALA A 79 -15.14 4.97 -21.65
CA ALA A 79 -15.96 3.87 -22.23
C ALA A 79 -15.48 2.47 -21.81
N THR A 80 -14.23 2.33 -21.36
CA THR A 80 -13.65 1.07 -20.85
C THR A 80 -13.84 0.90 -19.34
N GLY A 81 -14.47 1.88 -18.65
CA GLY A 81 -14.63 1.90 -17.21
C GLY A 81 -13.37 2.30 -16.46
N THR A 82 -12.39 2.89 -17.15
CA THR A 82 -11.14 3.36 -16.54
C THR A 82 -11.31 4.81 -16.06
N ILE A 83 -10.80 5.10 -14.86
CA ILE A 83 -10.84 6.44 -14.26
C ILE A 83 -9.66 7.23 -14.83
N THR A 84 -9.93 8.04 -15.86
CA THR A 84 -8.90 8.80 -16.57
C THR A 84 -9.42 10.14 -17.07
N GLY A 85 -8.49 11.01 -17.47
CA GLY A 85 -8.81 12.32 -18.02
C GLY A 85 -9.42 13.28 -16.99
N THR A 86 -9.96 14.39 -17.49
CA THR A 86 -10.49 15.47 -16.65
C THR A 86 -11.61 15.03 -15.70
N PRO A 87 -12.62 14.24 -16.12
CA PRO A 87 -13.66 13.79 -15.20
C PRO A 87 -13.10 12.89 -14.08
N GLY A 88 -12.20 11.96 -14.41
CA GLY A 88 -11.54 11.10 -13.43
C GLY A 88 -10.69 11.88 -12.44
N PHE A 89 -9.96 12.89 -12.91
CA PHE A 89 -9.18 13.79 -12.05
C PHE A 89 -10.08 14.57 -11.09
N ILE A 90 -11.15 15.20 -11.59
CA ILE A 90 -12.10 15.98 -10.77
C ILE A 90 -12.72 15.07 -9.69
N ALA A 91 -13.19 13.87 -10.06
CA ALA A 91 -13.74 12.92 -9.10
C ALA A 91 -12.70 12.51 -8.03
N SER A 92 -11.45 12.28 -8.44
CA SER A 92 -10.36 11.96 -7.52
C SER A 92 -10.05 13.12 -6.56
N ILE A 93 -10.06 14.36 -7.04
CA ILE A 93 -9.89 15.54 -6.18
C ILE A 93 -11.06 15.68 -5.18
N ILE A 94 -12.30 15.42 -5.59
CA ILE A 94 -13.45 15.43 -4.67
C ILE A 94 -13.22 14.41 -3.54
N VAL A 95 -12.83 13.18 -3.88
CA VAL A 95 -12.51 12.15 -2.88
C VAL A 95 -11.35 12.60 -1.98
N LEU A 96 -10.28 13.18 -2.54
CA LEU A 96 -9.15 13.69 -1.77
C LEU A 96 -9.57 14.81 -0.81
N LEU A 97 -10.49 15.69 -1.20
CA LEU A 97 -11.03 16.73 -0.31
C LEU A 97 -11.85 16.13 0.84
N LEU A 98 -12.64 15.06 0.58
CA LEU A 98 -13.34 14.34 1.65
C LEU A 98 -12.35 13.66 2.62
N ILE A 99 -11.28 13.09 2.11
CA ILE A 99 -10.18 12.53 2.90
C ILE A 99 -9.52 13.63 3.73
N ALA A 100 -9.28 14.80 3.13
CA ALA A 100 -8.71 15.96 3.83
C ALA A 100 -9.58 16.42 5.00
N VAL A 101 -10.90 16.44 4.84
CA VAL A 101 -11.83 16.76 5.94
C VAL A 101 -11.62 15.80 7.11
N VAL A 102 -11.48 14.49 6.85
CA VAL A 102 -11.23 13.50 7.91
C VAL A 102 -9.85 13.68 8.53
N ALA A 103 -8.81 13.92 7.71
CA ALA A 103 -7.43 14.10 8.17
C ALA A 103 -7.26 15.37 9.04
N LEU A 104 -8.09 16.38 8.81
CA LEU A 104 -8.10 17.65 9.54
C LEU A 104 -9.02 17.64 10.77
N LEU A 105 -9.61 16.50 11.14
CA LEU A 105 -10.37 16.40 12.37
C LEU A 105 -9.46 16.44 13.60
N PRO A 106 -9.92 17.01 14.72
CA PRO A 106 -9.21 16.89 16.00
C PRO A 106 -8.94 15.42 16.35
N THR A 107 -7.76 15.11 16.87
CA THR A 107 -7.26 13.75 17.09
C THR A 107 -8.30 12.78 17.70
N ARG A 108 -9.05 13.24 18.71
CA ARG A 108 -10.11 12.40 19.34
C ARG A 108 -11.23 12.06 18.37
N THR A 109 -11.69 13.03 17.59
CA THR A 109 -12.77 12.84 16.60
C THR A 109 -12.27 11.99 15.43
N PHE A 110 -11.05 12.24 14.96
CA PHE A 110 -10.37 11.46 13.95
C PHE A 110 -10.38 9.97 14.30
N HIS A 111 -9.88 9.61 15.48
CA HIS A 111 -9.86 8.20 15.91
C HIS A 111 -11.25 7.58 16.03
N ARG A 112 -12.26 8.33 16.50
CA ARG A 112 -13.64 7.83 16.54
C ARG A 112 -14.17 7.54 15.15
N VAL A 113 -14.02 8.47 14.20
CA VAL A 113 -14.47 8.29 12.82
C VAL A 113 -13.77 7.10 12.18
N VAL A 114 -12.43 7.05 12.26
CA VAL A 114 -11.64 5.95 11.69
C VAL A 114 -12.05 4.61 12.29
N THR A 115 -12.19 4.51 13.62
CA THR A 115 -12.57 3.24 14.29
C THR A 115 -13.98 2.80 13.91
N THR A 116 -14.94 3.74 13.83
CA THR A 116 -16.33 3.42 13.44
C THR A 116 -16.40 2.91 12.00
N LEU A 117 -15.76 3.63 11.08
CA LEU A 117 -15.73 3.23 9.67
C LEU A 117 -14.95 1.91 9.48
N ALA A 118 -13.84 1.72 10.21
CA ALA A 118 -13.12 0.45 10.18
C ALA A 118 -13.98 -0.71 10.70
N GLY A 119 -14.72 -0.50 11.78
CA GLY A 119 -15.69 -1.48 12.29
C GLY A 119 -16.75 -1.86 11.27
N PHE A 120 -17.31 -0.86 10.56
CA PHE A 120 -18.23 -1.10 9.47
C PHE A 120 -17.56 -1.90 8.31
N GLY A 121 -16.38 -1.49 7.89
CA GLY A 121 -15.63 -2.21 6.84
C GLY A 121 -15.34 -3.67 7.21
N VAL A 122 -14.92 -3.92 8.46
CA VAL A 122 -14.69 -5.29 8.97
C VAL A 122 -15.99 -6.09 9.02
N ALA A 123 -17.11 -5.49 9.44
CA ALA A 123 -18.42 -6.15 9.43
C ALA A 123 -18.83 -6.53 7.99
N CYS A 124 -18.65 -5.63 7.03
CA CYS A 124 -18.88 -5.93 5.61
C CYS A 124 -17.96 -7.05 5.10
N PHE A 125 -16.68 -7.05 5.50
CA PHE A 125 -15.72 -8.08 5.11
C PHE A 125 -16.12 -9.45 5.67
N ILE A 126 -16.48 -9.53 6.94
CA ILE A 126 -17.00 -10.77 7.54
C ILE A 126 -18.31 -11.20 6.85
N GLY A 127 -19.22 -10.25 6.63
CA GLY A 127 -20.48 -10.50 5.91
C GLY A 127 -20.25 -11.03 4.50
N MET A 128 -19.25 -10.52 3.79
CA MET A 128 -18.85 -11.00 2.47
C MET A 128 -18.51 -12.50 2.48
N PHE A 129 -17.76 -12.97 3.48
CA PHE A 129 -17.45 -14.39 3.60
C PHE A 129 -18.67 -15.21 4.00
N VAL A 130 -19.32 -14.83 5.09
CA VAL A 130 -20.45 -15.60 5.62
C VAL A 130 -21.56 -15.73 4.59
N PHE A 131 -22.01 -14.62 4.04
CA PHE A 131 -23.11 -14.64 3.05
C PHE A 131 -22.64 -15.12 1.68
N GLY A 132 -21.40 -14.86 1.29
CA GLY A 132 -20.80 -15.37 0.06
C GLY A 132 -20.78 -16.90 0.06
N LEU A 133 -20.34 -17.52 1.14
CA LEU A 133 -20.34 -18.98 1.25
C LEU A 133 -21.75 -19.58 1.33
N LEU A 134 -22.69 -18.91 1.99
CA LEU A 134 -24.04 -19.42 2.20
C LEU A 134 -24.94 -19.28 0.99
N PHE A 135 -24.86 -18.16 0.24
CA PHE A 135 -25.84 -17.78 -0.75
C PHE A 135 -25.32 -17.79 -2.20
N THR A 136 -24.07 -18.20 -2.43
CA THR A 136 -23.52 -18.31 -3.77
C THR A 136 -23.16 -19.76 -4.10
N HIS A 137 -23.48 -20.16 -5.32
CA HIS A 137 -23.14 -21.49 -5.83
C HIS A 137 -22.40 -21.37 -7.15
N ARG A 138 -21.33 -22.13 -7.30
CA ARG A 138 -20.47 -22.13 -8.50
C ARG A 138 -21.26 -22.42 -9.78
N GLY A 139 -22.21 -23.34 -9.72
CA GLY A 139 -23.07 -23.66 -10.87
C GLY A 139 -23.87 -22.47 -11.35
N SER A 140 -24.51 -21.75 -10.42
CA SER A 140 -25.29 -20.53 -10.72
C SER A 140 -24.40 -19.42 -11.27
N PHE A 141 -23.20 -19.23 -10.71
CA PHE A 141 -22.24 -18.27 -11.22
C PHE A 141 -21.85 -18.57 -12.68
N ILE A 142 -21.46 -19.82 -12.97
CA ILE A 142 -21.05 -20.23 -14.32
C ILE A 142 -22.18 -20.07 -15.31
N ALA A 143 -23.43 -20.42 -14.95
CA ALA A 143 -24.60 -20.30 -15.81
C ALA A 143 -24.98 -18.84 -16.12
N ASN A 144 -24.85 -17.95 -15.13
CA ASN A 144 -25.26 -16.56 -15.24
C ASN A 144 -24.18 -15.62 -15.82
N LEU A 145 -22.89 -15.98 -15.66
CA LEU A 145 -21.76 -15.12 -16.04
C LEU A 145 -21.84 -14.62 -17.50
N PRO A 146 -22.18 -15.43 -18.52
CA PRO A 146 -22.25 -14.99 -19.91
C PRO A 146 -23.22 -13.83 -20.13
N ARG A 147 -24.29 -13.75 -19.33
CA ARG A 147 -25.30 -12.66 -19.41
C ARG A 147 -24.70 -11.27 -19.14
N TYR A 148 -23.62 -11.20 -18.33
CA TYR A 148 -22.96 -9.95 -17.89
C TYR A 148 -21.60 -9.71 -18.52
N THR A 149 -21.09 -10.67 -19.28
CA THR A 149 -19.77 -10.63 -19.93
C THR A 149 -19.87 -10.53 -21.47
N GLY A 150 -21.06 -10.24 -22.02
CA GLY A 150 -21.24 -10.20 -23.47
C GLY A 150 -21.17 -11.60 -24.12
N GLY A 151 -21.62 -12.64 -23.43
CA GLY A 151 -21.62 -14.02 -23.91
C GLY A 151 -20.34 -14.82 -23.60
N VAL A 152 -19.35 -14.21 -22.98
CA VAL A 152 -18.07 -14.88 -22.64
C VAL A 152 -18.27 -15.82 -21.46
N THR A 153 -17.96 -17.11 -21.65
CA THR A 153 -18.12 -18.14 -20.61
C THR A 153 -16.94 -18.21 -19.65
N SER A 154 -17.16 -18.70 -18.44
CA SER A 154 -16.12 -18.98 -17.45
C SER A 154 -15.01 -19.89 -18.00
N ALA A 155 -15.36 -20.90 -18.80
CA ALA A 155 -14.41 -21.80 -19.45
C ALA A 155 -13.52 -21.07 -20.46
N HIS A 156 -14.08 -20.18 -21.26
CA HIS A 156 -13.30 -19.35 -22.20
C HIS A 156 -12.32 -18.44 -21.47
N ILE A 157 -12.77 -17.78 -20.41
CA ILE A 157 -11.92 -16.94 -19.57
C ILE A 157 -10.73 -17.74 -19.01
N ALA A 158 -11.00 -18.93 -18.45
CA ALA A 158 -9.94 -19.79 -17.90
C ALA A 158 -8.94 -20.26 -18.97
N GLN A 159 -9.42 -20.63 -20.15
CA GLN A 159 -8.57 -21.08 -21.27
C GLN A 159 -7.64 -19.98 -21.78
N THR A 160 -8.09 -18.71 -21.81
CA THR A 160 -7.21 -17.60 -22.19
C THR A 160 -6.06 -17.40 -21.23
N GLY A 161 -6.27 -17.64 -19.92
CA GLY A 161 -5.21 -17.60 -18.91
C GLY A 161 -4.17 -18.72 -19.08
N VAL A 162 -4.60 -19.91 -19.50
CA VAL A 162 -3.68 -21.00 -19.84
C VAL A 162 -2.87 -20.64 -21.10
N LYS A 163 -3.52 -20.15 -22.14
CA LYS A 163 -2.85 -19.74 -23.38
C LYS A 163 -1.83 -18.61 -23.20
N SER A 164 -2.10 -17.70 -22.28
CA SER A 164 -1.19 -16.59 -21.97
C SER A 164 -0.10 -16.94 -20.94
N GLY A 165 -0.05 -18.19 -20.46
CA GLY A 165 0.95 -18.64 -19.49
C GLY A 165 0.74 -18.12 -18.05
N LEU A 166 -0.39 -17.45 -17.77
CA LEU A 166 -0.74 -17.00 -16.41
C LEU A 166 -1.10 -18.18 -15.48
N ILE A 167 -1.60 -19.26 -16.06
CA ILE A 167 -2.01 -20.46 -15.35
C ILE A 167 -1.08 -21.58 -15.75
N ALA A 168 -0.32 -22.11 -14.78
CA ALA A 168 0.54 -23.26 -14.98
C ALA A 168 -0.28 -24.52 -15.26
N THR A 169 0.09 -25.26 -16.30
CA THR A 169 -0.56 -26.53 -16.68
C THR A 169 -0.04 -27.72 -15.89
N SER A 170 1.05 -27.55 -15.12
CA SER A 170 1.66 -28.59 -14.30
C SER A 170 1.90 -28.13 -12.86
N SER A 171 1.67 -29.01 -11.90
CA SER A 171 1.90 -28.78 -10.46
C SER A 171 3.38 -28.75 -10.05
N SER A 172 4.30 -29.01 -10.95
CA SER A 172 5.75 -29.14 -10.68
C SER A 172 6.47 -27.81 -10.41
N GLY A 173 5.77 -26.68 -10.39
CA GLY A 173 6.39 -25.39 -10.46
C GLY A 173 6.49 -24.57 -9.18
N PHE A 174 5.91 -24.97 -8.04
CA PHE A 174 5.87 -24.10 -6.86
C PHE A 174 7.28 -23.72 -6.38
N PHE A 175 8.12 -24.72 -6.11
CA PHE A 175 9.49 -24.45 -5.62
C PHE A 175 10.42 -23.90 -6.70
N SER A 176 10.28 -24.31 -7.94
CA SER A 176 11.06 -23.75 -9.06
C SER A 176 10.67 -22.28 -9.34
N ASN A 177 9.40 -21.92 -9.18
CA ASN A 177 8.91 -20.56 -9.38
C ASN A 177 9.29 -19.62 -8.24
N ILE A 178 9.46 -20.08 -7.01
CA ILE A 178 9.95 -19.27 -5.88
C ILE A 178 11.32 -18.65 -6.19
N PHE A 179 12.17 -19.37 -6.92
CA PHE A 179 13.49 -18.89 -7.31
C PHE A 179 13.55 -18.36 -8.76
N SER A 180 12.42 -18.30 -9.44
CA SER A 180 12.30 -17.68 -10.76
C SER A 180 12.57 -16.18 -10.67
N THR A 181 13.35 -15.68 -11.62
CA THR A 181 13.76 -14.26 -11.65
C THR A 181 12.75 -13.32 -12.30
N THR A 182 11.69 -13.85 -12.88
CA THR A 182 10.73 -13.06 -13.65
C THR A 182 9.35 -12.98 -13.01
N VAL A 183 8.78 -14.13 -12.62
CA VAL A 183 7.40 -14.19 -12.12
C VAL A 183 7.34 -13.93 -10.62
N PHE A 184 8.23 -14.53 -9.86
CA PHE A 184 8.19 -14.48 -8.40
C PHE A 184 8.47 -13.09 -7.80
N PRO A 185 9.45 -12.32 -8.29
CA PRO A 185 9.67 -10.96 -7.81
C PRO A 185 8.45 -10.07 -7.99
N LEU A 186 7.76 -10.17 -9.12
CA LEU A 186 6.55 -9.40 -9.39
C LEU A 186 5.39 -9.81 -8.48
N MET A 187 5.16 -11.11 -8.31
CA MET A 187 4.14 -11.62 -7.38
C MET A 187 4.44 -11.22 -5.94
N LEU A 188 5.70 -11.34 -5.54
CA LEU A 188 6.12 -10.97 -4.20
C LEU A 188 5.95 -9.48 -3.95
N SER A 189 6.21 -8.64 -4.94
CA SER A 189 6.00 -7.20 -4.84
C SER A 189 4.54 -6.86 -4.55
N VAL A 190 3.60 -7.50 -5.22
CA VAL A 190 2.16 -7.30 -4.97
C VAL A 190 1.76 -7.82 -3.57
N LEU A 191 2.29 -8.97 -3.17
CA LEU A 191 2.02 -9.52 -1.82
C LEU A 191 2.58 -8.61 -0.72
N LEU A 192 3.79 -8.10 -0.89
CA LEU A 192 4.42 -7.22 0.08
C LEU A 192 3.73 -5.87 0.16
N PHE A 193 3.24 -5.36 -0.98
CA PHE A 193 2.45 -4.15 -1.02
C PHE A 193 1.21 -4.23 -0.11
N GLN A 194 0.57 -5.39 -0.01
CA GLN A 194 -0.57 -5.62 0.90
C GLN A 194 -0.21 -5.52 2.38
N PHE A 195 1.06 -5.70 2.74
CA PHE A 195 1.55 -5.62 4.11
C PHE A 195 2.29 -4.31 4.42
N ILE A 196 2.40 -3.37 3.47
CA ILE A 196 2.93 -2.03 3.74
C ILE A 196 1.99 -1.33 4.73
N GLY A 197 2.59 -0.80 5.80
CA GLY A 197 1.84 -0.04 6.80
C GLY A 197 1.56 -0.80 8.10
N PHE A 198 1.85 -2.10 8.18
CA PHE A 198 1.68 -2.84 9.42
C PHE A 198 2.43 -2.19 10.60
N GLN A 199 3.57 -1.54 10.33
CA GLN A 199 4.43 -0.87 11.31
C GLN A 199 3.94 0.52 11.73
N TYR A 200 2.88 1.06 11.16
CA TYR A 200 2.48 2.46 11.38
C TYR A 200 2.07 2.77 12.83
N SER A 201 1.65 1.77 13.61
CA SER A 201 1.42 1.95 15.04
C SER A 201 2.69 2.39 15.81
N ALA A 202 3.88 2.09 15.28
CA ALA A 202 5.14 2.53 15.88
C ALA A 202 5.41 4.03 15.66
N TYR A 203 4.85 4.63 14.60
CA TYR A 203 5.09 6.06 14.29
C TYR A 203 4.26 7.02 15.14
N ILE A 204 3.20 6.53 15.75
CA ILE A 204 2.33 7.28 16.67
C ILE A 204 2.56 6.88 18.13
N ALA A 205 3.64 6.17 18.41
CA ALA A 205 3.88 5.58 19.73
C ALA A 205 4.00 6.63 20.85
N GLY A 206 4.51 7.83 20.55
CA GLY A 206 4.55 8.95 21.49
C GLY A 206 3.15 9.45 21.92
N GLU A 207 2.11 9.16 21.14
CA GLU A 207 0.72 9.53 21.45
C GLU A 207 -0.05 8.42 22.17
N VAL A 208 0.54 7.21 22.29
CA VAL A 208 -0.11 6.05 22.91
C VAL A 208 -0.02 6.13 24.43
N ARG A 209 -1.17 6.14 25.10
CA ARG A 209 -1.25 6.09 26.56
C ARG A 209 -1.15 4.66 27.09
N GLY A 210 -0.45 4.48 28.20
CA GLY A 210 -0.32 3.20 28.89
C GLY A 210 0.89 2.38 28.44
N ASN A 211 0.75 1.05 28.39
CA ASN A 211 1.87 0.17 28.04
C ASN A 211 2.13 0.13 26.53
N VAL A 212 2.93 1.08 26.05
CA VAL A 212 3.31 1.22 24.63
C VAL A 212 3.84 -0.09 24.05
N ARG A 213 4.71 -0.80 24.80
CA ARG A 213 5.29 -2.08 24.38
C ARG A 213 4.22 -3.11 24.02
N ARG A 214 3.25 -3.33 24.93
CA ARG A 214 2.21 -4.33 24.73
C ARG A 214 1.24 -3.90 23.63
N GLY A 215 0.86 -2.63 23.62
CA GLY A 215 -0.06 -2.08 22.63
C GLY A 215 0.49 -2.18 21.20
N VAL A 216 1.73 -1.75 20.99
CA VAL A 216 2.40 -1.82 19.67
C VAL A 216 2.61 -3.26 19.25
N LEU A 217 3.04 -4.17 20.16
CA LEU A 217 3.23 -5.58 19.81
C LEU A 217 1.92 -6.25 19.35
N ILE A 218 0.84 -6.03 20.10
CA ILE A 218 -0.48 -6.59 19.74
C ILE A 218 -0.97 -6.01 18.41
N ALA A 219 -0.82 -4.72 18.20
CA ALA A 219 -1.22 -4.08 16.94
C ALA A 219 -0.44 -4.64 15.74
N LEU A 220 0.89 -4.75 15.85
CA LEU A 220 1.75 -5.26 14.77
C LEU A 220 1.49 -6.73 14.46
N CYS A 221 1.52 -7.59 15.48
CA CYS A 221 1.29 -9.03 15.30
C CYS A 221 -0.14 -9.33 14.90
N GLY A 222 -1.12 -8.62 15.47
CA GLY A 222 -2.52 -8.76 15.12
C GLY A 222 -2.80 -8.35 13.68
N ALA A 223 -2.27 -7.23 13.24
CA ALA A 223 -2.43 -6.77 11.85
C ALA A 223 -1.86 -7.79 10.84
N LEU A 224 -0.65 -8.31 11.10
CA LEU A 224 -0.04 -9.32 10.24
C LEU A 224 -0.85 -10.62 10.24
N LEU A 225 -1.24 -11.13 11.40
CA LEU A 225 -2.01 -12.37 11.52
C LEU A 225 -3.36 -12.25 10.82
N ILE A 226 -4.10 -11.17 11.09
CA ILE A 226 -5.39 -10.91 10.45
C ILE A 226 -5.21 -10.77 8.94
N GLY A 227 -4.18 -10.05 8.48
CA GLY A 227 -3.88 -9.90 7.07
C GLY A 227 -3.63 -11.22 6.37
N VAL A 228 -2.80 -12.10 6.96
CA VAL A 228 -2.52 -13.44 6.41
C VAL A 228 -3.78 -14.30 6.37
N LEU A 229 -4.52 -14.36 7.47
CA LEU A 229 -5.75 -15.16 7.54
C LEU A 229 -6.80 -14.65 6.56
N ALA A 230 -7.02 -13.32 6.52
CA ALA A 230 -7.98 -12.71 5.62
C ALA A 230 -7.65 -12.99 4.14
N ASN A 231 -6.39 -12.84 3.74
CA ASN A 231 -5.98 -13.13 2.37
C ASN A 231 -6.12 -14.61 2.03
N SER A 232 -5.74 -15.52 2.93
CA SER A 232 -5.84 -16.96 2.71
C SER A 232 -7.30 -17.40 2.55
N VAL A 233 -8.17 -16.97 3.45
CA VAL A 233 -9.61 -17.27 3.39
C VAL A 233 -10.25 -16.64 2.14
N TYR A 234 -9.86 -15.43 1.78
CA TYR A 234 -10.36 -14.74 0.59
C TYR A 234 -10.03 -15.50 -0.69
N VAL A 235 -8.77 -15.91 -0.87
CA VAL A 235 -8.33 -16.66 -2.05
C VAL A 235 -9.05 -18.01 -2.13
N ASP A 236 -9.19 -18.72 -1.02
CA ASP A 236 -9.88 -20.01 -0.98
C ASP A 236 -11.38 -19.88 -1.29
N ALA A 237 -12.05 -18.91 -0.68
CA ALA A 237 -13.47 -18.64 -0.91
C ALA A 237 -13.75 -18.28 -2.38
N ILE A 238 -12.95 -17.39 -2.97
CA ILE A 238 -13.10 -17.04 -4.40
C ILE A 238 -12.82 -18.24 -5.29
N SER A 239 -11.76 -19.00 -4.99
CA SER A 239 -11.36 -20.16 -5.79
C SER A 239 -12.40 -21.24 -5.80
N SER A 240 -12.99 -21.55 -4.66
CA SER A 240 -14.00 -22.62 -4.52
C SER A 240 -15.34 -22.24 -5.17
N HIS A 241 -15.81 -20.99 -5.00
CA HIS A 241 -17.12 -20.55 -5.45
C HIS A 241 -17.16 -20.02 -6.88
N PHE A 242 -16.07 -19.42 -7.36
CA PHE A 242 -16.06 -18.74 -8.68
C PHE A 242 -15.05 -19.35 -9.66
N GLY A 243 -14.20 -20.28 -9.21
CA GLY A 243 -13.18 -20.97 -10.00
C GLY A 243 -11.86 -20.19 -10.07
N PHE A 244 -10.81 -20.77 -9.53
CA PHE A 244 -9.47 -20.18 -9.46
C PHE A 244 -8.97 -19.72 -10.85
N ASN A 245 -8.99 -20.60 -11.84
CA ASN A 245 -8.47 -20.28 -13.17
C ASN A 245 -9.23 -19.13 -13.85
N THR A 246 -10.56 -19.06 -13.65
CA THR A 246 -11.39 -17.95 -14.15
C THR A 246 -10.97 -16.65 -13.51
N GLN A 247 -10.77 -16.63 -12.19
CA GLN A 247 -10.39 -15.42 -11.46
C GLN A 247 -8.98 -14.94 -11.79
N VAL A 248 -8.02 -15.85 -11.88
CA VAL A 248 -6.62 -15.51 -12.25
C VAL A 248 -6.56 -14.96 -13.68
N SER A 249 -7.24 -15.59 -14.63
CA SER A 249 -7.24 -15.15 -16.02
C SER A 249 -7.92 -13.79 -16.20
N TRP A 250 -9.09 -13.61 -15.58
CA TRP A 250 -9.82 -12.35 -15.62
C TRP A 250 -9.07 -11.22 -14.89
N GLY A 251 -8.52 -11.50 -13.69
CA GLY A 251 -7.67 -10.57 -12.96
C GLY A 251 -6.43 -10.17 -13.75
N GLY A 252 -5.79 -11.14 -14.38
CA GLY A 252 -4.66 -10.89 -15.26
C GLY A 252 -5.01 -9.98 -16.44
N SER A 253 -6.16 -10.17 -17.05
CA SER A 253 -6.63 -9.29 -18.12
C SER A 253 -6.94 -7.87 -17.62
N TYR A 254 -7.65 -7.77 -16.51
CA TYR A 254 -8.02 -6.48 -15.93
C TYR A 254 -6.79 -5.63 -15.55
N TRP A 255 -5.75 -6.26 -15.03
CA TRP A 255 -4.52 -5.59 -14.63
C TRP A 255 -3.46 -5.51 -15.74
N GLY A 256 -3.78 -5.95 -16.96
CA GLY A 256 -2.90 -5.83 -18.12
C GLY A 256 -1.84 -6.92 -18.27
N PHE A 257 -1.91 -8.00 -17.48
CA PHE A 257 -1.00 -9.13 -17.61
C PHE A 257 -1.44 -10.15 -18.67
N ASN A 258 -2.73 -10.19 -19.00
CA ASN A 258 -3.30 -11.05 -20.03
C ASN A 258 -3.97 -10.21 -21.12
N THR A 259 -3.31 -10.07 -22.26
CA THR A 259 -3.81 -9.32 -23.41
C THR A 259 -4.74 -10.16 -24.31
N SER A 260 -4.84 -11.48 -24.06
CA SER A 260 -5.65 -12.41 -24.85
C SER A 260 -7.15 -12.32 -24.53
N LEU A 261 -7.52 -11.72 -23.41
CA LEU A 261 -8.89 -11.52 -23.01
C LEU A 261 -9.25 -10.04 -23.17
N THR A 262 -10.26 -9.74 -23.98
CA THR A 262 -10.80 -8.39 -24.10
C THR A 262 -11.47 -7.94 -22.80
N ALA A 263 -11.51 -6.64 -22.55
CA ALA A 263 -12.16 -6.08 -21.37
C ALA A 263 -13.63 -6.54 -21.31
N LEU A 264 -14.00 -7.17 -20.19
CA LEU A 264 -15.36 -7.65 -19.98
C LEU A 264 -16.27 -6.51 -19.50
N PRO A 265 -17.52 -6.41 -20.00
CA PRO A 265 -18.44 -5.35 -19.60
C PRO A 265 -18.66 -5.23 -18.09
N ILE A 266 -18.63 -6.36 -17.39
CA ILE A 266 -18.77 -6.40 -15.93
C ILE A 266 -17.59 -5.77 -15.19
N GLY A 267 -16.42 -5.65 -15.81
CA GLY A 267 -15.23 -4.94 -15.28
C GLY A 267 -14.41 -5.75 -14.30
N GLN A 268 -14.21 -5.23 -13.11
CA GLN A 268 -13.23 -5.77 -12.13
C GLN A 268 -13.61 -7.17 -11.61
N PRO A 269 -12.68 -8.15 -11.68
CA PRO A 269 -12.97 -9.54 -11.30
C PRO A 269 -12.88 -9.81 -9.79
N ASN A 270 -12.21 -8.95 -9.05
CA ASN A 270 -11.77 -9.25 -7.68
C ASN A 270 -12.80 -8.85 -6.61
N SER A 271 -13.98 -8.41 -7.01
CA SER A 271 -15.00 -8.03 -6.05
C SER A 271 -15.94 -9.21 -5.78
N MET A 272 -15.76 -9.87 -4.65
CA MET A 272 -16.64 -10.97 -4.26
C MET A 272 -18.13 -10.57 -4.22
N PRO A 273 -18.54 -9.37 -3.75
CA PRO A 273 -19.93 -8.94 -3.82
C PRO A 273 -20.47 -8.84 -5.26
N LEU A 274 -19.62 -8.41 -6.21
CA LEU A 274 -20.00 -8.36 -7.63
C LEU A 274 -20.16 -9.76 -8.22
N LEU A 275 -19.27 -10.68 -7.89
CA LEU A 275 -19.38 -12.08 -8.32
C LEU A 275 -20.60 -12.77 -7.68
N ALA A 276 -20.87 -12.44 -6.42
CA ALA A 276 -22.00 -13.00 -5.69
C ALA A 276 -23.35 -12.54 -6.26
N VAL A 277 -23.49 -11.28 -6.69
CA VAL A 277 -24.72 -10.82 -7.33
C VAL A 277 -24.93 -11.45 -8.70
N VAL A 278 -23.86 -11.79 -9.43
CA VAL A 278 -23.94 -12.58 -10.66
C VAL A 278 -24.49 -13.99 -10.38
N ALA A 279 -24.02 -14.61 -9.29
CA ALA A 279 -24.51 -15.93 -8.89
C ALA A 279 -25.95 -15.88 -8.38
N ASN A 280 -26.33 -14.84 -7.65
CA ASN A 280 -27.66 -14.68 -7.05
C ASN A 280 -28.07 -13.19 -7.03
N SER A 281 -28.73 -12.74 -8.08
CA SER A 281 -29.15 -11.33 -8.25
C SER A 281 -30.31 -10.93 -7.33
N SER A 282 -31.08 -11.86 -6.77
CA SER A 282 -32.19 -11.53 -5.86
C SER A 282 -31.71 -10.90 -4.53
N LEU A 283 -30.49 -11.18 -4.13
CA LEU A 283 -29.87 -10.62 -2.92
C LEU A 283 -29.03 -9.35 -3.18
N TRP A 284 -29.27 -8.65 -4.30
CA TRP A 284 -28.49 -7.47 -4.64
C TRP A 284 -28.45 -6.38 -3.55
N PRO A 285 -29.48 -6.12 -2.73
CA PRO A 285 -29.39 -5.10 -1.68
C PRO A 285 -28.35 -5.49 -0.61
N LEU A 286 -28.26 -6.78 -0.28
CA LEU A 286 -27.24 -7.29 0.65
C LEU A 286 -25.84 -7.13 0.05
N TRP A 287 -25.64 -7.51 -1.21
CA TRP A 287 -24.34 -7.39 -1.89
C TRP A 287 -23.94 -5.94 -2.09
N PHE A 288 -24.90 -5.04 -2.32
CA PHE A 288 -24.66 -3.60 -2.37
C PHE A 288 -24.14 -3.10 -1.00
N LEU A 289 -24.83 -3.42 0.09
CA LEU A 289 -24.40 -3.02 1.43
C LEU A 289 -22.98 -3.53 1.75
N ILE A 290 -22.71 -4.79 1.46
CA ILE A 290 -21.39 -5.41 1.68
C ILE A 290 -20.33 -4.74 0.80
N SER A 291 -20.65 -4.36 -0.44
CA SER A 291 -19.70 -3.71 -1.35
C SER A 291 -19.23 -2.34 -0.85
N LEU A 292 -20.03 -1.65 -0.03
CA LEU A 292 -19.62 -0.39 0.59
C LEU A 292 -18.41 -0.56 1.52
N GLY A 293 -18.19 -1.75 2.08
CA GLY A 293 -16.95 -2.06 2.80
C GLY A 293 -15.71 -1.90 1.92
N GLY A 294 -15.81 -2.29 0.65
CA GLY A 294 -14.75 -2.06 -0.34
C GLY A 294 -14.50 -0.60 -0.67
N VAL A 295 -15.50 0.28 -0.52
CA VAL A 295 -15.34 1.74 -0.64
C VAL A 295 -14.65 2.32 0.60
N VAL A 296 -15.03 1.82 1.76
CA VAL A 296 -14.58 2.35 3.05
C VAL A 296 -13.09 2.05 3.31
N PHE A 297 -12.59 0.88 2.96
CA PHE A 297 -11.20 0.51 3.23
C PHE A 297 -10.18 1.43 2.55
N PRO A 298 -10.18 1.63 1.22
CA PRO A 298 -9.25 2.55 0.57
C PRO A 298 -9.46 4.00 1.03
N PHE A 299 -10.70 4.40 1.31
CA PHE A 299 -10.98 5.72 1.85
C PHE A 299 -10.33 5.92 3.22
N LEU A 300 -10.43 4.95 4.14
CA LEU A 300 -9.86 5.04 5.49
C LEU A 300 -8.34 4.98 5.51
N LEU A 301 -7.76 4.23 4.60
CA LEU A 301 -6.31 4.09 4.51
C LEU A 301 -5.64 5.46 4.31
N CYS A 302 -6.21 6.29 3.46
CA CYS A 302 -5.65 7.59 3.11
C CYS A 302 -5.46 8.54 4.32
N PRO A 303 -6.46 8.87 5.15
CA PRO A 303 -6.25 9.76 6.28
C PRO A 303 -5.33 9.15 7.36
N VAL A 304 -5.26 7.82 7.46
CA VAL A 304 -4.30 7.14 8.36
C VAL A 304 -2.87 7.35 7.84
N TYR A 305 -2.65 7.22 6.53
CA TYR A 305 -1.36 7.52 5.91
C TYR A 305 -0.96 8.99 6.08
N ILE A 306 -1.89 9.93 5.84
CA ILE A 306 -1.64 11.37 6.04
C ILE A 306 -1.25 11.65 7.49
N ASN A 307 -1.91 11.01 8.44
CA ASN A 307 -1.61 11.13 9.86
C ASN A 307 -0.17 10.69 10.14
N PHE A 308 0.22 9.50 9.71
CA PHE A 308 1.56 8.96 9.88
C PHE A 308 2.63 9.83 9.18
N ILE A 309 2.43 10.23 7.92
CA ILE A 309 3.35 11.08 7.16
C ILE A 309 3.57 12.42 7.88
N SER A 310 2.50 13.03 8.38
CA SER A 310 2.60 14.31 9.08
C SER A 310 3.40 14.22 10.38
N ARG A 311 3.36 13.08 11.11
CA ARG A 311 4.21 12.84 12.29
C ARG A 311 5.67 12.63 11.91
N MET A 312 5.91 11.98 10.78
CA MET A 312 7.26 11.84 10.23
C MET A 312 7.85 13.21 9.88
N GLN A 313 7.08 14.05 9.18
CA GLN A 313 7.50 15.40 8.81
C GLN A 313 7.70 16.31 10.04
N LEU A 314 6.90 16.11 11.09
CA LEU A 314 7.11 16.77 12.39
C LEU A 314 8.47 16.36 12.98
N ALA A 315 8.77 15.06 13.02
CA ALA A 315 10.05 14.58 13.53
C ALA A 315 11.24 15.15 12.73
N TRP A 316 11.11 15.23 11.41
CA TRP A 316 12.13 15.88 10.56
C TRP A 316 12.32 17.36 10.88
N SER A 317 11.26 18.09 11.17
CA SER A 317 11.36 19.52 11.50
C SER A 317 12.03 19.75 12.85
N LEU A 318 11.77 18.89 13.84
CA LEU A 318 12.44 18.92 15.14
C LEU A 318 13.95 18.66 15.01
N ASP A 319 14.34 17.77 14.11
CA ASP A 319 15.73 17.45 13.81
C ASP A 319 16.34 18.37 12.72
N ARG A 320 15.67 19.48 12.35
CA ARG A 320 16.15 20.46 11.35
C ARG A 320 16.42 19.89 9.96
N GLN A 321 15.84 18.74 9.62
CA GLN A 321 15.98 18.10 8.30
C GLN A 321 15.02 18.68 7.25
N VAL A 322 14.01 19.42 7.67
CA VAL A 322 13.09 20.21 6.84
C VAL A 322 12.87 21.57 7.48
N PRO A 323 12.32 22.56 6.76
CA PRO A 323 11.99 23.86 7.33
C PRO A 323 11.08 23.76 8.56
N GLU A 324 11.29 24.62 9.54
CA GLU A 324 10.56 24.60 10.83
C GLU A 324 9.04 24.71 10.69
N TRP A 325 8.55 25.34 9.64
CA TRP A 325 7.11 25.49 9.42
C TRP A 325 6.36 24.14 9.26
N PHE A 326 7.05 23.06 8.91
CA PHE A 326 6.47 21.70 8.93
C PHE A 326 6.11 21.25 10.35
N GLY A 327 6.81 21.76 11.36
CA GLY A 327 6.60 21.46 12.77
C GLY A 327 5.51 22.27 13.46
N ASN A 328 4.86 23.22 12.75
CA ASN A 328 3.82 24.03 13.34
C ASN A 328 2.58 23.19 13.68
N VAL A 329 2.40 22.96 14.99
CA VAL A 329 1.26 22.19 15.53
C VAL A 329 0.09 23.15 15.77
N SER A 330 -1.05 22.85 15.16
CA SER A 330 -2.28 23.59 15.40
C SER A 330 -2.88 23.21 16.76
N GLU A 331 -3.15 24.19 17.62
CA GLU A 331 -3.80 23.99 18.93
C GLU A 331 -5.19 23.33 18.79
N ARG A 332 -5.95 23.74 17.75
CA ARG A 332 -7.30 23.21 17.49
C ARG A 332 -7.28 21.78 16.99
N LEU A 333 -6.36 21.44 16.08
CA LEU A 333 -6.28 20.09 15.47
C LEU A 333 -5.42 19.15 16.30
N ARG A 334 -4.54 19.69 17.15
CA ARG A 334 -3.51 18.94 17.89
C ARG A 334 -2.65 18.08 16.96
N GLY A 335 -2.32 18.67 15.81
CA GLY A 335 -1.51 18.02 14.77
C GLY A 335 -0.78 19.02 13.88
N PRO A 336 0.26 18.59 13.15
CA PRO A 336 1.08 19.45 12.29
C PRO A 336 0.32 19.80 11.00
N LEU A 337 -0.43 20.90 11.04
CA LEU A 337 -1.31 21.34 9.95
C LEU A 337 -0.56 21.50 8.61
N ASN A 338 0.60 22.18 8.64
CA ASN A 338 1.35 22.45 7.43
C ASN A 338 1.87 21.16 6.77
N ALA A 339 2.27 20.17 7.58
CA ALA A 339 2.68 18.87 7.10
C ALA A 339 1.51 18.11 6.44
N ILE A 340 0.31 18.18 7.03
CA ILE A 340 -0.90 17.59 6.44
C ILE A 340 -1.21 18.23 5.09
N VAL A 341 -1.20 19.57 5.02
CA VAL A 341 -1.48 20.33 3.79
C VAL A 341 -0.44 20.01 2.71
N ALA A 342 0.86 19.98 3.06
CA ALA A 342 1.92 19.61 2.12
C ALA A 342 1.73 18.20 1.55
N THR A 343 1.34 17.24 2.39
CA THR A 343 1.03 15.87 1.96
C THR A 343 -0.15 15.83 0.99
N LEU A 344 -1.22 16.56 1.27
CA LEU A 344 -2.40 16.65 0.40
C LEU A 344 -2.06 17.29 -0.96
N VAL A 345 -1.29 18.37 -0.95
CA VAL A 345 -0.84 19.03 -2.18
C VAL A 345 0.00 18.08 -3.03
N LEU A 346 0.97 17.41 -2.41
CA LEU A 346 1.81 16.44 -3.11
C LEU A 346 0.99 15.26 -3.66
N THR A 347 0.01 14.77 -2.91
CA THR A 347 -0.94 13.76 -3.40
C THR A 347 -1.74 14.27 -4.60
N GLY A 348 -2.22 15.51 -4.57
CA GLY A 348 -2.93 16.14 -5.70
C GLY A 348 -2.07 16.23 -6.96
N ILE A 349 -0.78 16.53 -6.81
CA ILE A 349 0.19 16.53 -7.91
C ILE A 349 0.33 15.11 -8.51
N PHE A 350 0.46 14.08 -7.68
CA PHE A 350 0.53 12.70 -8.18
C PHE A 350 -0.78 12.27 -8.86
N LEU A 351 -1.93 12.65 -8.33
CA LEU A 351 -3.23 12.38 -8.97
C LEU A 351 -3.35 13.07 -10.33
N PHE A 352 -2.82 14.29 -10.47
CA PHE A 352 -2.78 14.98 -11.76
C PHE A 352 -1.96 14.19 -12.78
N PHE A 353 -0.75 13.79 -12.43
CA PHE A 353 0.09 12.98 -13.31
C PHE A 353 -0.53 11.62 -13.66
N GLN A 354 -1.23 10.99 -12.74
CA GLN A 354 -1.94 9.73 -12.99
C GLN A 354 -3.13 9.86 -13.94
N SER A 355 -3.80 11.01 -13.93
CA SER A 355 -5.05 11.23 -14.67
C SER A 355 -4.80 11.59 -16.14
N TYR A 356 -3.66 12.19 -16.45
CA TYR A 356 -3.35 12.68 -17.79
C TYR A 356 -2.26 11.83 -18.46
N LYS A 357 -2.64 11.12 -19.54
CA LYS A 357 -1.80 10.14 -20.24
C LYS A 357 -0.62 10.73 -20.98
N ASP A 358 -0.68 12.02 -21.31
CA ASP A 358 0.25 12.66 -22.27
C ASP A 358 1.35 13.49 -21.58
N LEU A 359 1.48 13.40 -20.27
CA LEU A 359 2.54 14.08 -19.56
C LEU A 359 3.85 13.32 -19.66
N PRO A 360 4.98 14.03 -19.87
CA PRO A 360 6.31 13.39 -19.97
C PRO A 360 6.60 12.65 -18.66
N THR A 361 6.96 11.44 -18.80
CA THR A 361 6.76 10.37 -17.86
C THR A 361 8.06 9.88 -17.26
N PHE A 362 8.74 10.70 -16.48
CA PHE A 362 9.58 10.12 -15.44
C PHE A 362 8.71 9.43 -14.35
N LEU A 363 7.42 9.74 -14.30
CA LEU A 363 6.40 9.02 -13.51
C LEU A 363 5.57 8.04 -14.38
N ALA A 364 6.08 7.60 -15.51
CA ALA A 364 5.34 6.76 -16.47
C ALA A 364 4.95 5.38 -15.94
N THR A 365 5.66 4.87 -14.95
CA THR A 365 5.22 3.71 -14.17
C THR A 365 3.90 3.96 -13.45
N THR A 366 3.60 5.22 -13.17
CA THR A 366 2.38 5.67 -12.51
C THR A 366 1.39 6.30 -13.47
N GLY A 367 1.83 6.85 -14.60
CA GLY A 367 1.05 7.70 -15.49
C GLY A 367 0.25 6.99 -16.58
N HIS A 368 0.58 5.76 -16.94
CA HIS A 368 -0.09 5.07 -18.04
C HIS A 368 -1.21 4.12 -17.65
N LYS A 369 -2.09 4.43 -16.81
CA LYS A 369 -3.07 3.61 -16.11
C LYS A 369 -2.44 3.13 -14.82
N LEU A 370 -3.09 3.43 -13.73
CA LEU A 370 -2.77 2.82 -12.43
C LEU A 370 -2.52 1.34 -12.64
N ASN A 371 -1.27 1.02 -12.93
CA ASN A 371 -0.84 -0.35 -13.03
C ASN A 371 -0.40 -0.77 -11.64
N LEU A 372 -1.21 -1.62 -10.99
CA LEU A 372 -0.92 -2.13 -9.66
C LEU A 372 0.50 -2.70 -9.58
N ALA A 373 0.96 -3.38 -10.62
CA ALA A 373 2.30 -3.94 -10.67
C ALA A 373 3.39 -2.86 -10.65
N GLY A 374 3.23 -1.79 -11.43
CA GLY A 374 4.18 -0.68 -11.46
C GLY A 374 4.22 0.08 -10.13
N THR A 375 3.06 0.36 -9.54
CA THR A 375 2.96 1.01 -8.23
C THR A 375 3.57 0.15 -7.13
N ALA A 376 3.29 -1.16 -7.14
CA ALA A 376 3.87 -2.10 -6.18
C ALA A 376 5.38 -2.20 -6.35
N TRP A 377 5.89 -2.28 -7.57
CA TRP A 377 7.31 -2.33 -7.87
C TRP A 377 8.04 -1.07 -7.41
N PHE A 378 7.54 0.11 -7.77
CA PHE A 378 8.08 1.39 -7.32
C PHE A 378 8.09 1.48 -5.79
N SER A 379 6.97 1.12 -5.15
CA SER A 379 6.84 1.17 -3.68
C SER A 379 7.85 0.26 -2.99
N ILE A 380 8.17 -0.91 -3.56
CA ILE A 380 9.18 -1.82 -3.03
C ILE A 380 10.57 -1.23 -3.15
N VAL A 381 10.93 -0.70 -4.32
CA VAL A 381 12.24 -0.08 -4.50
C VAL A 381 12.41 1.11 -3.56
N MET A 382 11.35 1.91 -3.37
CA MET A 382 11.34 3.02 -2.43
C MET A 382 11.39 2.56 -0.96
N ALA A 383 10.63 1.54 -0.60
CA ALA A 383 10.55 1.06 0.79
C ALA A 383 11.68 0.12 1.21
N ILE A 384 12.67 -0.13 0.36
CA ILE A 384 13.72 -1.11 0.64
C ILE A 384 14.53 -0.77 1.89
N LEU A 385 14.80 0.51 2.12
CA LEU A 385 15.50 0.97 3.32
C LEU A 385 14.65 0.73 4.56
N THR A 386 13.36 1.02 4.50
CA THR A 386 12.39 0.77 5.58
C THR A 386 12.30 -0.71 5.96
N TRP A 387 12.63 -1.60 5.04
CA TRP A 387 12.59 -3.05 5.30
C TRP A 387 13.93 -3.61 5.71
N THR A 388 15.03 -2.97 5.32
CA THR A 388 16.38 -3.44 5.67
C THR A 388 16.94 -2.78 6.92
N LEU A 389 16.78 -1.47 7.09
CA LEU A 389 17.41 -0.74 8.21
C LEU A 389 16.91 -1.17 9.59
N PRO A 390 15.64 -1.55 9.82
CA PRO A 390 15.22 -2.10 11.11
C PRO A 390 16.00 -3.36 11.53
N GLY A 391 16.38 -4.22 10.58
CA GLY A 391 17.24 -5.36 10.84
C GLY A 391 18.64 -4.93 11.28
N PHE A 392 19.24 -3.97 10.59
CA PHE A 392 20.54 -3.40 10.98
C PHE A 392 20.47 -2.65 12.31
N ASN A 393 19.37 -1.91 12.58
CA ASN A 393 19.13 -1.29 13.87
C ASN A 393 19.15 -2.34 15.00
N ALA A 394 18.42 -3.44 14.82
CA ALA A 394 18.35 -4.51 15.81
C ALA A 394 19.69 -5.20 16.05
N ILE A 395 20.52 -5.36 15.01
CA ILE A 395 21.86 -5.93 15.15
C ILE A 395 22.79 -4.94 15.87
N LEU A 396 22.86 -3.69 15.42
CA LEU A 396 23.87 -2.73 15.82
C LEU A 396 23.55 -1.99 17.12
N VAL A 397 22.29 -1.96 17.56
CA VAL A 397 21.88 -1.27 18.80
C VAL A 397 22.67 -1.75 20.01
N ARG A 398 23.02 -3.03 20.06
CA ARG A 398 23.77 -3.61 21.18
C ARG A 398 25.16 -2.99 21.36
N TRP A 399 25.81 -2.61 20.27
CA TRP A 399 27.16 -2.05 20.29
C TRP A 399 27.15 -0.52 20.30
N ARG A 400 26.22 0.10 19.60
CA ARG A 400 26.17 1.56 19.47
C ARG A 400 25.38 2.25 20.58
N ARG A 401 24.34 1.60 21.09
CA ARG A 401 23.45 2.14 22.14
C ARG A 401 23.12 1.06 23.18
N PRO A 402 24.13 0.58 23.94
CA PRO A 402 23.92 -0.43 24.98
C PRO A 402 22.97 0.04 26.09
N ASP A 403 22.87 1.36 26.29
CA ASP A 403 21.91 2.01 27.20
C ASP A 403 20.45 1.64 26.85
N LEU A 404 20.10 1.65 25.58
CA LEU A 404 18.75 1.30 25.11
C LEU A 404 18.47 -0.21 25.25
N VAL A 405 19.47 -1.04 24.95
CA VAL A 405 19.30 -2.51 24.98
C VAL A 405 18.98 -3.03 26.38
N ARG A 406 19.55 -2.42 27.43
CA ARG A 406 19.31 -2.85 28.83
C ARG A 406 17.83 -2.80 29.22
N ASN A 407 17.10 -1.84 28.66
CA ASN A 407 15.69 -1.60 28.95
C ASN A 407 14.76 -2.13 27.84
N ALA A 408 15.32 -2.56 26.70
CA ALA A 408 14.54 -3.05 25.58
C ALA A 408 13.99 -4.46 25.84
N PRO A 409 12.71 -4.70 25.55
CA PRO A 409 12.19 -6.06 25.46
C PRO A 409 12.99 -6.84 24.42
N PHE A 410 13.25 -8.11 24.73
CA PHE A 410 14.06 -8.95 23.85
C PHE A 410 15.50 -8.44 23.57
N GLY A 411 16.03 -7.48 24.37
CA GLY A 411 17.30 -6.81 24.10
C GLY A 411 18.45 -7.77 23.79
N LYS A 412 18.57 -8.88 24.52
CA LYS A 412 19.59 -9.93 24.26
C LYS A 412 19.36 -10.67 22.94
N ALA A 413 18.13 -10.81 22.50
CA ALA A 413 17.74 -11.54 21.28
C ALA A 413 17.68 -10.61 20.04
N LEU A 414 17.66 -9.29 20.22
CA LEU A 414 17.53 -8.33 19.12
C LEU A 414 18.50 -8.58 17.96
N PRO A 415 19.81 -8.84 18.17
CA PRO A 415 20.72 -9.11 17.06
C PRO A 415 20.33 -10.32 16.23
N TRP A 416 19.88 -11.39 16.87
CA TRP A 416 19.44 -12.61 16.19
C TRP A 416 18.12 -12.41 15.45
N ILE A 417 17.19 -11.66 16.04
CA ILE A 417 15.94 -11.26 15.40
C ILE A 417 16.23 -10.38 14.18
N GLY A 418 17.19 -9.46 14.29
CA GLY A 418 17.65 -8.63 13.19
C GLY A 418 18.24 -9.43 12.03
N LEU A 419 19.08 -10.41 12.32
CA LEU A 419 19.63 -11.34 11.30
C LEU A 419 18.53 -12.12 10.60
N ALA A 420 17.61 -12.69 11.37
CA ALA A 420 16.47 -13.44 10.81
C ALA A 420 15.57 -12.52 9.96
N TRP A 421 15.37 -11.27 10.39
CA TRP A 421 14.61 -10.27 9.63
C TRP A 421 15.26 -9.94 8.30
N LEU A 422 16.59 -9.78 8.25
CA LEU A 422 17.32 -9.37 7.05
C LEU A 422 17.31 -10.42 5.94
N VAL A 423 17.12 -11.69 6.25
CA VAL A 423 17.09 -12.77 5.24
C VAL A 423 16.06 -12.45 4.15
N PHE A 424 14.88 -12.03 4.55
CA PHE A 424 13.77 -11.80 3.63
C PHE A 424 13.93 -10.55 2.74
N PRO A 425 14.16 -9.32 3.28
CA PRO A 425 14.39 -8.15 2.44
C PRO A 425 15.61 -8.29 1.53
N LEU A 426 16.72 -8.88 2.01
CA LEU A 426 17.91 -9.08 1.18
C LEU A 426 17.64 -10.07 0.05
N TRP A 427 16.90 -11.14 0.32
CA TRP A 427 16.51 -12.08 -0.72
C TRP A 427 15.66 -11.41 -1.81
N ILE A 428 14.64 -10.63 -1.42
CA ILE A 428 13.84 -9.84 -2.37
C ILE A 428 14.75 -8.94 -3.21
N TYR A 429 15.66 -8.24 -2.56
CA TYR A 429 16.54 -7.28 -3.22
C TYR A 429 17.44 -7.95 -4.25
N ILE A 430 18.03 -9.08 -3.88
CA ILE A 430 18.89 -9.85 -4.77
C ILE A 430 18.10 -10.34 -6.01
N PHE A 431 16.94 -10.93 -5.79
CA PHE A 431 16.20 -11.59 -6.87
C PHE A 431 15.29 -10.64 -7.66
N ALA A 432 14.74 -9.63 -7.03
CA ALA A 432 13.79 -8.72 -7.66
C ALA A 432 14.45 -7.47 -8.27
N VAL A 433 15.61 -7.04 -7.75
CA VAL A 433 16.28 -5.81 -8.22
C VAL A 433 17.64 -6.12 -8.83
N ILE A 434 18.56 -6.71 -8.05
CA ILE A 434 19.96 -6.86 -8.47
C ILE A 434 20.09 -7.82 -9.64
N LYS A 435 19.49 -9.01 -9.55
CA LYS A 435 19.64 -10.04 -10.57
C LYS A 435 19.08 -9.64 -11.95
N PRO A 436 17.89 -9.03 -12.07
CA PRO A 436 17.41 -8.47 -13.33
C PRO A 436 18.38 -7.44 -13.94
N ILE A 437 18.90 -6.51 -13.15
CA ILE A 437 19.86 -5.50 -13.61
C ILE A 437 21.15 -6.17 -14.10
N VAL A 438 21.71 -7.09 -13.31
CA VAL A 438 22.94 -7.80 -13.71
C VAL A 438 22.74 -8.61 -14.97
N ASN A 439 21.60 -9.26 -15.14
CA ASN A 439 21.26 -10.02 -16.34
C ASN A 439 21.17 -9.08 -17.57
N ALA A 440 20.52 -7.94 -17.45
CA ALA A 440 20.44 -6.95 -18.51
C ALA A 440 21.82 -6.40 -18.90
N LEU A 441 22.67 -6.11 -17.91
CA LEU A 441 24.05 -5.64 -18.15
C LEU A 441 24.94 -6.68 -18.84
N LYS A 442 24.66 -7.98 -18.66
CA LYS A 442 25.38 -9.08 -19.30
C LYS A 442 24.85 -9.43 -20.70
N GLY A 443 23.96 -8.62 -21.26
CA GLY A 443 23.37 -8.88 -22.57
C GLY A 443 22.28 -9.95 -22.58
N GLY A 444 21.74 -10.29 -21.41
CA GLY A 444 20.56 -11.15 -21.25
C GLY A 444 19.26 -10.45 -21.61
N SER A 445 18.12 -10.95 -21.07
CA SER A 445 16.82 -10.31 -21.27
C SER A 445 16.86 -8.85 -20.80
N ALA A 446 16.43 -7.92 -21.65
CA ALA A 446 16.27 -6.52 -21.29
C ALA A 446 15.31 -6.41 -20.09
N LEU A 447 15.57 -5.43 -19.23
CA LEU A 447 14.61 -5.06 -18.18
C LEU A 447 13.26 -4.74 -18.83
N THR A 448 12.19 -5.19 -18.21
CA THR A 448 10.85 -4.80 -18.63
C THR A 448 10.69 -3.29 -18.49
N TYR A 449 9.76 -2.71 -19.24
CA TYR A 449 9.45 -1.28 -19.17
C TYR A 449 9.10 -0.86 -17.72
N LEU A 450 8.39 -1.70 -16.98
CA LEU A 450 8.04 -1.45 -15.57
C LEU A 450 9.27 -1.43 -14.65
N GLU A 451 10.18 -2.39 -14.82
CA GLU A 451 11.41 -2.45 -14.04
C GLU A 451 12.33 -1.26 -14.32
N THR A 452 12.53 -0.91 -15.58
CA THR A 452 13.38 0.21 -15.97
C THR A 452 12.86 1.53 -15.42
N ASN A 453 11.57 1.83 -15.63
CA ASN A 453 10.98 3.08 -15.19
C ASN A 453 10.87 3.16 -13.66
N GLY A 454 10.48 2.07 -12.99
CA GLY A 454 10.42 2.03 -11.53
C GLY A 454 11.77 2.28 -10.86
N ILE A 455 12.86 1.78 -11.44
CA ILE A 455 14.21 2.02 -10.94
C ILE A 455 14.64 3.48 -11.19
N ILE A 456 14.35 4.03 -12.37
CA ILE A 456 14.68 5.43 -12.70
C ILE A 456 13.90 6.39 -11.81
N ASP A 457 12.60 6.20 -11.67
CA ASP A 457 11.74 7.04 -10.83
C ASP A 457 12.18 6.99 -9.36
N ALA A 458 12.45 5.80 -8.83
CA ALA A 458 12.98 5.64 -7.50
C ALA A 458 14.34 6.35 -7.34
N GLY A 459 15.24 6.19 -8.31
CA GLY A 459 16.55 6.84 -8.32
C GLY A 459 16.45 8.38 -8.27
N ILE A 460 15.50 8.96 -9.00
CA ILE A 460 15.24 10.40 -8.97
C ILE A 460 14.79 10.84 -7.56
N PHE A 461 13.84 10.13 -6.94
CA PHE A 461 13.38 10.47 -5.59
C PHE A 461 14.46 10.26 -4.53
N TYR A 462 15.29 9.22 -4.65
CA TYR A 462 16.46 9.06 -3.79
C TYR A 462 17.41 10.26 -3.93
N LEU A 463 17.72 10.68 -5.16
CA LEU A 463 18.60 11.82 -5.42
C LEU A 463 18.02 13.12 -4.83
N ILE A 464 16.72 13.38 -5.01
CA ILE A 464 16.05 14.52 -4.40
C ILE A 464 16.20 14.49 -2.87
N GLY A 465 15.98 13.35 -2.23
CA GLY A 465 16.15 13.19 -0.78
C GLY A 465 17.58 13.47 -0.34
N ILE A 466 18.58 12.98 -1.07
CA ILE A 466 19.99 13.24 -0.81
C ILE A 466 20.30 14.74 -0.89
N VAL A 467 19.85 15.40 -1.95
CA VAL A 467 20.06 16.85 -2.13
C VAL A 467 19.41 17.64 -1.00
N ILE A 468 18.17 17.33 -0.63
CA ILE A 468 17.48 18.01 0.48
C ILE A 468 18.28 17.85 1.78
N TYR A 469 18.75 16.63 2.11
CA TYR A 469 19.53 16.37 3.29
C TYR A 469 20.76 17.30 3.38
N PHE A 470 21.57 17.33 2.33
CA PHE A 470 22.79 18.15 2.33
C PHE A 470 22.49 19.65 2.36
N VAL A 471 21.46 20.11 1.68
CA VAL A 471 21.03 21.51 1.72
C VAL A 471 20.59 21.90 3.13
N MET A 472 19.78 21.09 3.80
CA MET A 472 19.30 21.38 5.14
C MET A 472 20.43 21.27 6.18
N ARG A 473 21.32 20.30 6.05
CA ARG A 473 22.51 20.19 6.86
C ARG A 473 23.43 21.41 6.74
N TYR A 474 23.65 21.89 5.52
CA TYR A 474 24.41 23.12 5.30
C TYR A 474 23.75 24.33 5.98
N ARG A 475 22.44 24.47 5.87
CA ARG A 475 21.69 25.54 6.54
C ARG A 475 21.76 25.44 8.05
N ALA A 476 21.61 24.24 8.62
CA ALA A 476 21.71 24.01 10.06
C ALA A 476 23.10 24.36 10.59
N ALA A 477 24.17 23.93 9.90
CA ALA A 477 25.55 24.27 10.25
C ALA A 477 25.79 25.78 10.20
N LYS A 478 25.28 26.49 9.19
CA LYS A 478 25.37 27.95 9.10
C LYS A 478 24.60 28.65 10.22
N ALA A 479 23.54 28.05 10.73
CA ALA A 479 22.79 28.54 11.89
C ALA A 479 23.41 28.18 13.25
N GLY A 480 24.60 27.52 13.26
CA GLY A 480 25.31 27.15 14.48
C GLY A 480 24.74 25.94 15.23
N VAL A 481 23.93 25.13 14.56
CA VAL A 481 23.32 23.94 15.17
C VAL A 481 24.33 22.79 15.18
N ASP A 482 24.62 22.25 16.36
CA ASP A 482 25.45 21.04 16.48
C ASP A 482 24.62 19.78 16.22
N GLU A 483 24.80 19.21 15.04
CA GLU A 483 24.10 18.00 14.60
C GLU A 483 24.38 16.80 15.54
N LYS A 484 25.58 16.70 16.12
CA LYS A 484 25.90 15.59 17.03
C LYS A 484 25.03 15.61 18.27
N MET A 485 24.76 16.78 18.83
CA MET A 485 23.88 16.91 20.00
C MET A 485 22.43 16.53 19.66
N LEU A 486 21.91 16.93 18.50
CA LEU A 486 20.55 16.60 18.08
C LEU A 486 20.26 15.09 17.99
N PHE A 487 21.26 14.29 17.61
CA PHE A 487 21.08 12.85 17.38
C PHE A 487 21.60 11.95 18.49
N THR A 488 22.37 12.49 19.45
CA THR A 488 22.81 11.74 20.65
C THR A 488 21.74 11.72 21.73
N GLU A 489 21.01 12.80 21.88
CA GLU A 489 19.92 12.89 22.83
C GLU A 489 18.60 12.44 22.22
N ILE A 490 17.78 11.73 23.01
CA ILE A 490 16.39 11.49 22.73
C ILE A 490 15.68 12.64 23.45
N PRO A 491 15.29 13.73 22.76
CA PRO A 491 14.67 14.87 23.44
C PRO A 491 13.41 14.38 24.18
N PRO A 492 13.01 14.92 25.33
CA PRO A 492 11.75 14.59 25.99
C PRO A 492 10.56 14.94 25.09
N ASP A 493 9.47 14.16 25.19
CA ASP A 493 8.20 14.44 24.50
C ASP A 493 7.59 15.74 24.97
#